data_1328c33b500ac187a7d8f38057f7ca1b
#
_entry.id   1328c33b500ac187a7d8f38057f7ca1b
#
_cell.length_a   1.000
_cell.length_b   1.000
_cell.length_c   1.000
_cell.angle_alpha   90.00
_cell.angle_beta   90.00
_cell.angle_gamma   90.00
#
_symmetry.space_group_name_H-M   'P 1'
#
loop_
_entity.id
_entity.type
_entity.pdbx_description
1 polymer ?
#
loop_
_entity_poly.entity_id
_entity_poly.type
_entity_poly.pdbx_seq_one_letter_code
_entity_poly.pdbx_strand_id
1 'polypeptide(L)'
;KTAVSEHTDWADWKANWDKIKTNYEQVALIPGSDFSKLNFGWYSKEKANEAVVRIADNKDMKNAKEFKGTCTEGTVINGVQYYSNKVTADGFEPNTTYYYQVKLNGKWQQAHEYKTGDPHNFSFMYVGDPQIGASKGQVPNESAVEQSEDVAARNDAYNWNKTLNSALAQHPEINFLVSPGDQINEPAGNNAEKHLLQEYEYSGYLSATAFRNLPQAVAIGNHDCLTTSYQNHFNVPNPFTAETNSTVAGHGYYYTYGSALFIVINANNYNAADHKALVEKAVKENPNAKWRIVVMHQDIYGSGLDHSDSDGIILRNQLTPIFDANDIDVVLQGHDHTYARTYQLTSDGKQYDDFAEYKVGQHGQDHKVLDNKLKSDSAFKEYYTSQNRCYTIADMKQGTLVNPEGVFYMTSNSATGSKFYNLIEQQQDYVAARSQTWRPTYSVINITDDKFTINTYDAQTGTPIDEAYSIIKR
;
A
#
# COMPACT_ATOMS: atom_id res chain seq x y z
N LYS A 1 17.18 -10.75 24.15
CA LYS A 1 17.57 -9.96 22.97
C LYS A 1 16.41 -9.96 21.98
N THR A 2 16.01 -8.80 21.54
CA THR A 2 15.13 -8.67 20.37
C THR A 2 15.97 -8.56 19.11
N ALA A 3 15.44 -8.94 17.95
CA ALA A 3 16.13 -8.76 16.66
C ALA A 3 16.60 -7.30 16.47
N VAL A 4 15.82 -6.35 16.97
CA VAL A 4 16.12 -4.92 16.96
C VAL A 4 17.39 -4.57 17.75
N SER A 5 17.59 -5.17 18.93
CA SER A 5 18.75 -4.84 19.80
C SER A 5 20.09 -5.38 19.28
N GLU A 6 20.08 -6.17 18.23
CA GLU A 6 21.28 -6.73 17.63
C GLU A 6 21.91 -5.80 16.57
N HIS A 7 21.22 -4.77 16.13
CA HIS A 7 21.72 -3.82 15.14
C HIS A 7 22.54 -2.70 15.79
N THR A 8 23.65 -2.35 15.17
CA THR A 8 24.62 -1.37 15.69
C THR A 8 24.07 0.06 15.76
N ASP A 9 23.12 0.42 14.90
CA ASP A 9 22.49 1.74 14.84
C ASP A 9 21.23 1.86 15.70
N TRP A 10 20.86 0.80 16.43
CA TRP A 10 19.68 0.79 17.27
C TRP A 10 19.74 1.83 18.40
N ALA A 11 20.89 1.98 19.02
CA ALA A 11 21.07 2.95 20.11
C ALA A 11 20.81 4.38 19.66
N ASP A 12 21.28 4.75 18.47
CA ASP A 12 21.04 6.08 17.89
C ASP A 12 19.58 6.28 17.53
N TRP A 13 18.93 5.29 16.95
CA TRP A 13 17.49 5.34 16.64
C TRP A 13 16.66 5.56 17.92
N LYS A 14 16.91 4.78 18.93
CA LYS A 14 16.24 4.87 20.23
C LYS A 14 16.43 6.24 20.86
N ALA A 15 17.66 6.77 20.82
CA ALA A 15 17.96 8.09 21.37
C ALA A 15 17.29 9.24 20.63
N ASN A 16 17.04 9.08 19.34
CA ASN A 16 16.43 10.09 18.48
C ASN A 16 14.92 9.91 18.28
N TRP A 17 14.30 8.90 18.87
CA TRP A 17 12.90 8.58 18.60
C TRP A 17 11.94 9.73 18.91
N ASP A 18 12.10 10.42 20.02
CA ASP A 18 11.23 11.56 20.36
C ASP A 18 11.27 12.67 19.31
N LYS A 19 12.44 12.90 18.72
CA LYS A 19 12.62 13.85 17.62
C LYS A 19 12.01 13.32 16.31
N ILE A 20 12.14 12.04 16.06
CA ILE A 20 11.58 11.40 14.84
C ILE A 20 10.06 11.42 14.89
N LYS A 21 9.43 10.94 15.97
CA LYS A 21 7.98 10.83 16.06
C LYS A 21 7.25 12.16 16.02
N THR A 22 7.90 13.25 16.42
CA THR A 22 7.34 14.60 16.40
C THR A 22 7.69 15.39 15.14
N ASN A 23 8.44 14.81 14.22
CA ASN A 23 8.68 15.42 12.92
C ASN A 23 7.52 15.14 11.97
N TYR A 24 6.44 15.90 12.10
CA TYR A 24 5.25 15.75 11.29
C TYR A 24 5.40 16.33 9.87
N GLU A 25 6.45 17.11 9.63
CA GLU A 25 6.65 17.90 8.40
C GLU A 25 7.47 17.14 7.35
N GLN A 26 7.46 15.83 7.37
CA GLN A 26 8.21 15.00 6.42
C GLN A 26 7.53 14.94 5.06
N VAL A 27 8.33 14.87 4.00
CA VAL A 27 7.84 14.84 2.63
C VAL A 27 7.52 13.40 2.22
N ALA A 28 6.33 13.21 1.65
CA ALA A 28 5.94 11.99 0.97
C ALA A 28 5.96 12.22 -0.54
N LEU A 29 6.79 11.45 -1.25
CA LEU A 29 6.81 11.38 -2.71
C LEU A 29 5.84 10.30 -3.16
N ILE A 30 4.98 10.62 -4.14
CA ILE A 30 4.04 9.66 -4.74
C ILE A 30 4.23 9.71 -6.25
N PRO A 31 4.14 8.59 -6.97
CA PRO A 31 4.09 8.63 -8.42
C PRO A 31 3.01 9.60 -8.90
N GLY A 32 3.30 10.41 -9.91
CA GLY A 32 2.29 11.26 -10.52
C GLY A 32 1.33 10.47 -11.41
N SER A 33 0.45 11.16 -12.11
CA SER A 33 -0.56 10.53 -12.96
C SER A 33 0.04 9.72 -14.12
N ASP A 34 1.26 10.04 -14.52
CA ASP A 34 2.05 9.28 -15.47
C ASP A 34 3.55 9.38 -15.14
N PHE A 35 4.37 8.66 -15.89
CA PHE A 35 5.82 8.58 -15.69
C PHE A 35 6.54 9.94 -15.64
N SER A 36 6.04 10.93 -16.38
CA SER A 36 6.66 12.26 -16.46
C SER A 36 6.39 13.16 -15.26
N LYS A 37 5.60 12.70 -14.29
CA LYS A 37 5.12 13.48 -13.15
C LYS A 37 5.49 12.87 -11.82
N LEU A 38 5.66 13.73 -10.81
CA LEU A 38 5.92 13.33 -9.42
C LEU A 38 5.07 14.19 -8.49
N ASN A 39 4.37 13.57 -7.57
CA ASN A 39 3.54 14.23 -6.58
C ASN A 39 4.29 14.36 -5.25
N PHE A 40 4.12 15.52 -4.60
CA PHE A 40 4.70 15.84 -3.29
C PHE A 40 3.58 16.12 -2.30
N GLY A 41 3.69 15.61 -1.10
CA GLY A 41 2.83 15.95 0.02
C GLY A 41 3.64 16.16 1.29
N TRP A 42 3.31 17.19 2.09
CA TRP A 42 3.94 17.42 3.38
C TRP A 42 3.09 18.34 4.27
N TYR A 43 3.29 18.21 5.57
CA TYR A 43 2.70 19.15 6.54
C TYR A 43 3.61 20.37 6.72
N SER A 44 2.98 21.50 7.07
CA SER A 44 3.68 22.70 7.52
C SER A 44 2.95 23.37 8.68
N LYS A 45 3.70 24.03 9.57
CA LYS A 45 3.14 24.85 10.65
C LYS A 45 2.59 26.18 10.12
N GLU A 46 3.22 26.72 9.10
CA GLU A 46 2.82 27.98 8.51
C GLU A 46 1.94 27.76 7.29
N LYS A 47 0.89 28.55 7.20
CA LYS A 47 0.06 28.61 6.00
C LYS A 47 0.79 29.42 4.93
N ALA A 48 0.85 28.87 3.72
CA ALA A 48 1.33 29.59 2.52
C ALA A 48 0.15 29.84 1.58
N ASN A 49 0.26 30.84 0.72
CA ASN A 49 -0.73 31.06 -0.33
C ASN A 49 -0.70 29.92 -1.35
N GLU A 50 0.50 29.43 -1.65
CA GLU A 50 0.77 28.30 -2.54
C GLU A 50 1.88 27.45 -1.95
N ALA A 51 1.75 26.12 -2.04
CA ALA A 51 2.85 25.22 -1.78
C ALA A 51 3.80 25.24 -2.97
N VAL A 52 5.10 25.17 -2.72
CA VAL A 52 6.12 25.29 -3.78
C VAL A 52 7.18 24.20 -3.63
N VAL A 53 7.50 23.55 -4.73
CA VAL A 53 8.70 22.72 -4.89
C VAL A 53 9.51 23.22 -6.07
N ARG A 54 10.81 22.94 -6.11
CA ARG A 54 11.63 23.19 -7.28
C ARG A 54 12.45 21.98 -7.67
N ILE A 55 12.66 21.84 -8.96
CA ILE A 55 13.34 20.71 -9.58
C ILE A 55 14.50 21.24 -10.42
N ALA A 56 15.65 20.58 -10.31
CA ALA A 56 16.81 20.84 -11.14
C ALA A 56 17.46 19.53 -11.60
N ASP A 57 18.27 19.61 -12.64
CA ASP A 57 19.09 18.50 -13.13
C ASP A 57 20.49 18.46 -12.52
N ASN A 58 20.74 19.30 -11.51
CA ASN A 58 22.01 19.39 -10.81
C ASN A 58 21.82 19.58 -9.30
N LYS A 59 22.82 19.13 -8.56
CA LYS A 59 22.81 19.14 -7.10
C LYS A 59 22.74 20.56 -6.50
N ASP A 60 23.32 21.54 -7.20
CA ASP A 60 23.39 22.93 -6.73
C ASP A 60 22.10 23.69 -7.01
N MET A 61 21.09 23.05 -7.60
CA MET A 61 19.78 23.63 -7.93
C MET A 61 19.86 24.84 -8.88
N LYS A 62 20.88 24.85 -9.73
CA LYS A 62 21.02 25.91 -10.75
C LYS A 62 19.92 25.77 -11.79
N ASN A 63 19.30 26.88 -12.17
CA ASN A 63 18.21 26.94 -13.13
C ASN A 63 17.02 26.05 -12.75
N ALA A 64 16.78 25.89 -11.45
CA ALA A 64 15.66 25.12 -10.95
C ALA A 64 14.33 25.66 -11.43
N LYS A 65 13.44 24.78 -11.84
CA LYS A 65 12.06 25.10 -12.20
C LYS A 65 11.16 24.93 -10.99
N GLU A 66 10.35 25.96 -10.71
CA GLU A 66 9.36 25.92 -9.64
C GLU A 66 8.04 25.34 -10.11
N PHE A 67 7.41 24.55 -9.23
CA PHE A 67 6.07 24.03 -9.37
C PHE A 67 5.26 24.45 -8.16
N LYS A 68 4.02 24.86 -8.37
CA LYS A 68 3.14 25.38 -7.34
C LYS A 68 1.92 24.50 -7.18
N GLY A 69 1.43 24.43 -5.97
CA GLY A 69 0.24 23.66 -5.62
C GLY A 69 -0.53 24.30 -4.48
N THR A 70 -1.26 23.48 -3.75
CA THR A 70 -2.17 23.93 -2.71
C THR A 70 -1.56 23.80 -1.32
N CYS A 71 -1.89 24.74 -0.45
CA CYS A 71 -1.65 24.68 0.98
C CYS A 71 -3.01 24.89 1.66
N THR A 72 -3.56 23.81 2.20
CA THR A 72 -4.89 23.82 2.80
C THR A 72 -4.83 23.49 4.28
N GLU A 73 -5.86 23.87 5.02
CA GLU A 73 -5.98 23.50 6.41
C GLU A 73 -5.99 21.97 6.54
N GLY A 74 -5.08 21.45 7.34
CA GLY A 74 -4.90 20.02 7.54
C GLY A 74 -5.49 19.58 8.88
N THR A 75 -4.62 19.29 9.84
CA THR A 75 -5.01 18.71 11.13
C THR A 75 -4.40 19.47 12.30
N VAL A 76 -5.03 19.35 13.47
CA VAL A 76 -4.49 19.85 14.73
C VAL A 76 -3.76 18.71 15.43
N ILE A 77 -2.48 18.91 15.75
CA ILE A 77 -1.66 17.94 16.47
C ILE A 77 -1.17 18.62 17.74
N ASN A 78 -1.54 18.08 18.89
CA ASN A 78 -1.15 18.60 20.21
C ASN A 78 -1.39 20.13 20.34
N GLY A 79 -2.56 20.59 19.90
CA GLY A 79 -2.97 21.99 19.95
C GLY A 79 -2.38 22.90 18.87
N VAL A 80 -1.57 22.39 17.96
CA VAL A 80 -0.97 23.15 16.85
C VAL A 80 -1.68 22.80 15.54
N GLN A 81 -2.14 23.83 14.82
CA GLN A 81 -2.70 23.66 13.46
C GLN A 81 -1.58 23.42 12.46
N TYR A 82 -1.70 22.32 11.71
CA TYR A 82 -0.84 22.01 10.57
C TYR A 82 -1.61 22.15 9.26
N TYR A 83 -0.88 22.47 8.20
CA TYR A 83 -1.41 22.61 6.85
C TYR A 83 -0.91 21.48 5.97
N SER A 84 -1.75 21.05 5.05
CA SER A 84 -1.42 20.03 4.04
C SER A 84 -0.99 20.70 2.76
N ASN A 85 0.24 20.44 2.35
CA ASN A 85 0.82 20.97 1.12
C ASN A 85 0.85 19.88 0.06
N LYS A 86 0.37 20.19 -1.14
CA LYS A 86 0.32 19.25 -2.26
C LYS A 86 0.76 19.93 -3.54
N VAL A 87 1.79 19.37 -4.18
CA VAL A 87 2.36 19.88 -5.43
C VAL A 87 2.59 18.72 -6.39
N THR A 88 2.34 18.95 -7.67
CA THR A 88 2.73 18.05 -8.74
C THR A 88 3.80 18.72 -9.59
N ALA A 89 4.96 18.08 -9.72
CA ALA A 89 5.99 18.47 -10.68
C ALA A 89 5.87 17.59 -11.94
N ASP A 90 6.27 18.15 -13.07
CA ASP A 90 6.23 17.46 -14.37
C ASP A 90 7.51 17.67 -15.18
N GLY A 91 7.56 17.07 -16.36
CA GLY A 91 8.69 17.20 -17.29
C GLY A 91 9.83 16.22 -17.02
N PHE A 92 9.61 15.18 -16.24
CA PHE A 92 10.64 14.17 -16.00
C PHE A 92 10.84 13.27 -17.22
N GLU A 93 12.11 13.15 -17.63
CA GLU A 93 12.55 12.32 -18.73
C GLU A 93 13.06 10.96 -18.23
N PRO A 94 13.04 9.89 -19.05
CA PRO A 94 13.59 8.59 -18.67
C PRO A 94 15.09 8.63 -18.36
N ASN A 95 15.53 7.74 -17.48
CA ASN A 95 16.96 7.48 -17.16
C ASN A 95 17.75 8.75 -16.80
N THR A 96 17.13 9.64 -16.03
CA THR A 96 17.68 10.95 -15.69
C THR A 96 17.71 11.12 -14.18
N THR A 97 18.75 11.76 -13.68
CA THR A 97 18.87 12.14 -12.27
C THR A 97 18.45 13.59 -12.10
N TYR A 98 17.49 13.81 -11.22
CA TYR A 98 17.00 15.11 -10.81
C TYR A 98 17.25 15.35 -9.33
N TYR A 99 17.13 16.61 -8.93
CA TYR A 99 17.18 17.06 -7.54
C TYR A 99 15.96 17.91 -7.24
N TYR A 100 15.39 17.74 -6.06
CA TYR A 100 14.23 18.52 -5.64
C TYR A 100 14.46 19.17 -4.29
N GLN A 101 13.81 20.30 -4.08
CA GLN A 101 13.66 20.95 -2.78
C GLN A 101 12.20 21.33 -2.58
N VAL A 102 11.71 21.15 -1.36
CA VAL A 102 10.42 21.69 -0.94
C VAL A 102 10.63 22.98 -0.14
N LYS A 103 9.69 23.89 -0.23
CA LYS A 103 9.69 25.11 0.57
C LYS A 103 8.84 24.85 1.82
N LEU A 104 9.48 24.80 2.98
CA LEU A 104 8.83 24.49 4.25
C LEU A 104 8.93 25.74 5.16
N ASN A 105 7.78 26.24 5.60
CA ASN A 105 7.71 27.43 6.46
C ASN A 105 8.57 28.59 5.91
N GLY A 106 8.44 28.84 4.62
CA GLY A 106 9.15 29.93 3.93
C GLY A 106 10.61 29.64 3.59
N LYS A 107 11.15 28.46 3.87
CA LYS A 107 12.57 28.12 3.64
C LYS A 107 12.72 26.91 2.73
N TRP A 108 13.63 27.01 1.76
CA TRP A 108 14.04 25.88 0.97
C TRP A 108 14.78 24.87 1.83
N GLN A 109 14.34 23.61 1.77
CA GLN A 109 14.94 22.50 2.48
C GLN A 109 16.12 21.92 1.71
N GLN A 110 16.82 20.98 2.31
CA GLN A 110 17.92 20.25 1.67
C GLN A 110 17.45 19.62 0.36
N ALA A 111 18.30 19.70 -0.66
CA ALA A 111 18.05 19.02 -1.92
C ALA A 111 18.21 17.50 -1.78
N HIS A 112 17.28 16.77 -2.36
CA HIS A 112 17.31 15.30 -2.43
C HIS A 112 17.26 14.85 -3.88
N GLU A 113 17.86 13.72 -4.14
CA GLU A 113 17.92 13.12 -5.46
C GLU A 113 16.62 12.36 -5.79
N TYR A 114 16.17 12.48 -7.02
CA TYR A 114 15.12 11.66 -7.61
C TYR A 114 15.60 11.15 -8.96
N LYS A 115 15.64 9.83 -9.13
CA LYS A 115 16.07 9.17 -10.37
C LYS A 115 14.88 8.55 -11.07
N THR A 116 14.74 8.84 -12.35
CA THR A 116 13.83 8.11 -13.23
C THR A 116 14.53 6.90 -13.83
N GLY A 117 13.73 5.85 -14.10
CA GLY A 117 14.21 4.66 -14.79
C GLY A 117 13.74 4.60 -16.24
N ASP A 118 13.64 3.37 -16.76
CA ASP A 118 13.13 3.11 -18.10
C ASP A 118 11.63 2.77 -18.02
N PRO A 119 10.73 3.53 -18.67
CA PRO A 119 9.29 3.24 -18.65
C PRO A 119 8.91 1.93 -19.31
N HIS A 120 9.81 1.34 -20.10
CA HIS A 120 9.61 0.05 -20.79
C HIS A 120 10.27 -1.14 -20.06
N ASN A 121 11.04 -0.88 -19.02
CA ASN A 121 11.65 -1.90 -18.19
C ASN A 121 11.93 -1.31 -16.81
N PHE A 122 10.99 -1.46 -15.88
CA PHE A 122 11.09 -0.89 -14.55
C PHE A 122 10.77 -1.91 -13.48
N SER A 123 11.23 -1.64 -12.28
CA SER A 123 10.95 -2.46 -11.11
C SER A 123 10.35 -1.62 -9.98
N PHE A 124 9.48 -2.24 -9.22
CA PHE A 124 8.96 -1.65 -7.99
C PHE A 124 8.95 -2.67 -6.85
N MET A 125 8.97 -2.14 -5.64
CA MET A 125 8.89 -2.92 -4.41
C MET A 125 7.43 -3.02 -3.99
N TYR A 126 6.94 -4.23 -3.75
CA TYR A 126 5.61 -4.48 -3.22
C TYR A 126 5.74 -4.99 -1.78
N VAL A 127 5.06 -4.34 -0.85
CA VAL A 127 5.14 -4.62 0.59
C VAL A 127 3.74 -4.74 1.19
N GLY A 128 3.61 -5.58 2.22
CA GLY A 128 2.38 -5.71 3.00
C GLY A 128 2.52 -5.03 4.36
N ASP A 129 1.46 -4.42 4.80
CA ASP A 129 1.15 -3.96 6.16
C ASP A 129 2.38 -3.58 6.99
N PRO A 130 3.03 -2.44 6.71
CA PRO A 130 4.09 -1.93 7.59
C PRO A 130 3.57 -1.72 9.02
N GLN A 131 2.36 -1.23 9.14
CA GLN A 131 1.52 -1.13 10.32
C GLN A 131 2.31 -0.72 11.56
N ILE A 132 2.94 0.45 11.46
CA ILE A 132 3.75 1.03 12.53
C ILE A 132 2.93 1.17 13.81
N GLY A 133 3.37 0.51 14.87
CA GLY A 133 2.67 0.46 16.16
C GLY A 133 1.97 -0.85 16.46
N ALA A 134 1.81 -1.75 15.48
CA ALA A 134 1.07 -3.01 15.66
C ALA A 134 1.74 -4.00 16.61
N SER A 135 3.03 -3.91 16.81
CA SER A 135 3.77 -4.82 17.70
C SER A 135 3.41 -4.64 19.19
N LYS A 136 2.63 -3.62 19.53
CA LYS A 136 2.05 -3.47 20.88
C LYS A 136 1.29 -4.72 21.34
N GLY A 137 0.46 -5.27 20.48
CA GLY A 137 -0.40 -6.40 20.80
C GLY A 137 0.22 -7.76 20.47
N GLN A 138 1.40 -7.77 19.90
CA GLN A 138 2.11 -8.99 19.55
C GLN A 138 3.50 -8.96 20.14
N VAL A 139 3.86 -10.06 20.73
CA VAL A 139 5.24 -10.32 21.13
C VAL A 139 5.96 -10.82 19.90
N PRO A 140 6.72 -9.97 19.17
CA PRO A 140 7.50 -10.49 18.08
C PRO A 140 8.59 -11.35 18.68
N ASN A 141 8.47 -12.61 18.44
CA ASN A 141 9.45 -13.68 18.57
C ASN A 141 10.34 -13.76 19.81
N GLU A 142 10.64 -12.74 20.56
CA GLU A 142 11.64 -12.83 21.61
C GLU A 142 11.43 -11.87 22.79
N SER A 143 10.50 -10.96 22.71
CA SER A 143 10.22 -10.10 23.84
C SER A 143 8.82 -10.38 24.37
N ALA A 144 8.79 -11.16 25.42
CA ALA A 144 7.59 -11.32 26.23
C ALA A 144 7.24 -10.03 27.01
N VAL A 145 7.79 -8.89 26.65
CA VAL A 145 7.54 -7.62 27.32
C VAL A 145 6.43 -6.91 26.57
N GLU A 146 5.33 -6.69 27.25
CA GLU A 146 4.27 -5.81 26.76
C GLU A 146 4.88 -4.44 26.43
N GLN A 147 4.63 -3.97 25.21
CA GLN A 147 5.16 -2.70 24.75
C GLN A 147 4.07 -1.63 24.87
N SER A 148 4.47 -0.43 25.29
CA SER A 148 3.61 0.74 25.12
C SER A 148 3.44 1.03 23.62
N GLU A 149 2.39 1.77 23.28
CA GLU A 149 2.12 2.18 21.90
C GLU A 149 3.29 2.96 21.29
N ASP A 150 3.92 3.81 22.09
CA ASP A 150 5.09 4.59 21.67
C ASP A 150 6.32 3.70 21.41
N VAL A 151 6.58 2.75 22.28
CA VAL A 151 7.70 1.80 22.10
C VAL A 151 7.46 0.91 20.90
N ALA A 152 6.24 0.46 20.69
CA ALA A 152 5.88 -0.34 19.50
C ALA A 152 6.11 0.46 18.22
N ALA A 153 5.65 1.69 18.15
CA ALA A 153 5.86 2.56 17.00
C ALA A 153 7.36 2.80 16.72
N ARG A 154 8.14 3.04 17.76
CA ARG A 154 9.60 3.18 17.66
C ARG A 154 10.26 1.96 17.03
N ASN A 155 9.92 0.79 17.54
CA ASN A 155 10.54 -0.47 17.11
C ASN A 155 10.11 -0.84 15.68
N ASP A 156 8.83 -0.65 15.36
CA ASP A 156 8.30 -0.97 14.04
C ASP A 156 8.84 -0.02 12.97
N ALA A 157 8.97 1.26 13.28
CA ALA A 157 9.56 2.24 12.38
C ALA A 157 11.05 1.95 12.11
N TYR A 158 11.77 1.49 13.12
CA TYR A 158 13.14 1.02 12.94
C TYR A 158 13.22 -0.17 11.98
N ASN A 159 12.40 -1.18 12.20
CA ASN A 159 12.34 -2.36 11.33
C ASN A 159 11.91 -2.01 9.91
N TRP A 160 10.98 -1.07 9.76
CA TRP A 160 10.57 -0.54 8.46
C TRP A 160 11.75 0.06 7.69
N ASN A 161 12.50 0.92 8.35
CA ASN A 161 13.70 1.52 7.74
C ASN A 161 14.74 0.45 7.35
N LYS A 162 14.94 -0.57 8.19
CA LYS A 162 15.84 -1.69 7.89
C LYS A 162 15.38 -2.49 6.67
N THR A 163 14.11 -2.84 6.58
CA THR A 163 13.57 -3.57 5.44
C THR A 163 13.79 -2.80 4.13
N LEU A 164 13.47 -1.51 4.12
CA LEU A 164 13.64 -0.68 2.92
C LEU A 164 15.12 -0.54 2.52
N ASN A 165 15.99 -0.27 3.47
CA ASN A 165 17.41 -0.12 3.18
C ASN A 165 18.03 -1.43 2.68
N SER A 166 17.68 -2.56 3.27
CA SER A 166 18.15 -3.88 2.83
C SER A 166 17.64 -4.22 1.43
N ALA A 167 16.37 -3.97 1.16
CA ALA A 167 15.78 -4.23 -0.15
C ALA A 167 16.45 -3.38 -1.24
N LEU A 168 16.64 -2.10 -1.01
CA LEU A 168 17.24 -1.17 -1.98
C LEU A 168 18.73 -1.43 -2.18
N ALA A 169 19.46 -1.88 -1.15
CA ALA A 169 20.86 -2.28 -1.29
C ALA A 169 21.00 -3.52 -2.18
N GLN A 170 20.08 -4.48 -2.05
CA GLN A 170 20.08 -5.70 -2.85
C GLN A 170 19.47 -5.49 -4.25
N HIS A 171 18.49 -4.58 -4.36
CA HIS A 171 17.75 -4.30 -5.60
C HIS A 171 17.77 -2.80 -5.90
N PRO A 172 18.92 -2.24 -6.31
CA PRO A 172 19.04 -0.80 -6.57
C PRO A 172 18.24 -0.33 -7.79
N GLU A 173 17.72 -1.26 -8.60
CA GLU A 173 16.88 -1.00 -9.76
C GLU A 173 15.45 -0.57 -9.39
N ILE A 174 15.05 -0.69 -8.14
CA ILE A 174 13.69 -0.33 -7.70
C ILE A 174 13.44 1.16 -7.91
N ASN A 175 12.37 1.49 -8.63
CA ASN A 175 12.00 2.86 -8.98
C ASN A 175 10.96 3.48 -8.02
N PHE A 176 10.07 2.69 -7.47
CA PHE A 176 9.05 3.13 -6.51
C PHE A 176 8.56 1.96 -5.66
N LEU A 177 7.75 2.28 -4.65
CA LEU A 177 7.16 1.30 -3.75
C LEU A 177 5.65 1.30 -3.91
N VAL A 178 5.05 0.12 -3.83
CA VAL A 178 3.60 -0.08 -3.76
C VAL A 178 3.24 -0.72 -2.43
N SER A 179 2.32 -0.11 -1.70
CA SER A 179 1.78 -0.62 -0.44
C SER A 179 0.25 -0.71 -0.51
N PRO A 180 -0.34 -1.87 -0.25
CA PRO A 180 -1.79 -2.03 -0.28
C PRO A 180 -2.51 -1.45 0.93
N GLY A 181 -1.80 -0.85 1.90
CA GLY A 181 -2.42 -0.18 3.04
C GLY A 181 -1.88 -0.62 4.39
N ASP A 182 -2.49 -0.08 5.44
CA ASP A 182 -2.05 -0.21 6.82
C ASP A 182 -0.62 0.28 7.02
N GLN A 183 -0.40 1.56 6.75
CA GLN A 183 0.84 2.23 7.07
C GLN A 183 1.01 2.35 8.58
N ILE A 184 -0.11 2.58 9.30
CA ILE A 184 -0.16 2.74 10.76
C ILE A 184 -1.08 1.70 11.40
N ASN A 185 -1.00 1.61 12.73
CA ASN A 185 -1.81 0.67 13.52
C ASN A 185 -3.03 1.31 14.16
N GLU A 186 -2.94 2.51 14.72
CA GLU A 186 -4.05 3.12 15.48
C GLU A 186 -5.22 3.49 14.57
N PRO A 187 -6.37 2.81 14.65
CA PRO A 187 -7.48 3.06 13.74
C PRO A 187 -8.46 4.15 14.19
N ALA A 188 -8.45 4.55 15.46
CA ALA A 188 -9.48 5.44 16.01
C ALA A 188 -9.24 6.90 15.63
N GLY A 189 -10.25 7.55 15.00
CA GLY A 189 -10.10 8.86 14.38
C GLY A 189 -10.49 10.08 15.20
N ASN A 190 -11.37 9.95 16.20
CA ASN A 190 -12.10 11.10 16.76
C ASN A 190 -11.65 11.56 18.14
N ASN A 191 -10.53 11.11 18.62
CA ASN A 191 -9.98 11.43 19.92
C ASN A 191 -8.60 12.06 19.73
N ALA A 192 -8.36 13.22 20.38
CA ALA A 192 -7.12 13.96 20.20
C ALA A 192 -5.86 13.16 20.62
N GLU A 193 -5.96 12.34 21.66
CA GLU A 193 -4.88 11.46 22.10
C GLU A 193 -4.58 10.38 21.06
N LYS A 194 -5.61 9.76 20.50
CA LYS A 194 -5.48 8.75 19.46
C LYS A 194 -4.97 9.35 18.16
N HIS A 195 -5.42 10.54 17.81
CA HIS A 195 -4.93 11.25 16.65
C HIS A 195 -3.43 11.61 16.78
N LEU A 196 -2.99 12.05 17.96
CA LEU A 196 -1.58 12.27 18.23
C LEU A 196 -0.76 11.00 18.02
N LEU A 197 -1.25 9.85 18.51
CA LEU A 197 -0.60 8.57 18.29
C LEU A 197 -0.54 8.20 16.82
N GLN A 198 -1.61 8.42 16.04
CA GLN A 198 -1.62 8.20 14.59
C GLN A 198 -0.53 9.02 13.90
N GLU A 199 -0.37 10.27 14.29
CA GLU A 199 0.66 11.12 13.69
C GLU A 199 2.08 10.71 14.12
N TYR A 200 2.28 10.19 15.32
CA TYR A 200 3.54 9.55 15.69
C TYR A 200 3.85 8.34 14.80
N GLU A 201 2.86 7.52 14.53
CA GLU A 201 2.99 6.34 13.68
C GLU A 201 3.26 6.73 12.22
N TYR A 202 2.57 7.74 11.67
CA TYR A 202 2.88 8.27 10.35
C TYR A 202 4.28 8.90 10.26
N SER A 203 4.71 9.61 11.30
CA SER A 203 6.07 10.14 11.35
C SER A 203 7.11 9.01 11.35
N GLY A 204 6.85 7.95 12.08
CA GLY A 204 7.68 6.75 12.06
C GLY A 204 7.71 6.09 10.68
N TYR A 205 6.58 5.96 10.04
CA TYR A 205 6.46 5.43 8.69
C TYR A 205 7.24 6.27 7.68
N LEU A 206 7.04 7.57 7.68
CA LEU A 206 7.68 8.51 6.74
C LEU A 206 9.17 8.76 7.04
N SER A 207 9.65 8.40 8.24
CA SER A 207 11.05 8.61 8.65
C SER A 207 12.05 7.71 7.93
N ALA A 208 11.60 6.67 7.23
CA ALA A 208 12.48 5.81 6.48
C ALA A 208 13.31 6.63 5.50
N THR A 209 14.63 6.52 5.59
CA THR A 209 15.56 7.33 4.79
C THR A 209 15.37 7.15 3.29
N ALA A 210 14.95 5.97 2.87
CA ALA A 210 14.64 5.66 1.48
C ALA A 210 13.59 6.61 0.87
N PHE A 211 12.64 7.11 1.66
CA PHE A 211 11.55 7.95 1.17
C PHE A 211 11.98 9.37 0.76
N ARG A 212 13.22 9.74 1.00
CA ARG A 212 13.77 10.99 0.43
C ARG A 212 13.95 10.88 -1.07
N ASN A 213 14.11 9.66 -1.59
CA ASN A 213 14.41 9.40 -3.00
C ASN A 213 13.36 8.49 -3.68
N LEU A 214 12.60 7.73 -2.90
CA LEU A 214 11.72 6.68 -3.39
C LEU A 214 10.26 7.12 -3.31
N PRO A 215 9.58 7.28 -4.44
CA PRO A 215 8.13 7.48 -4.45
C PRO A 215 7.40 6.23 -3.92
N GLN A 216 6.25 6.47 -3.28
CA GLN A 216 5.43 5.41 -2.71
C GLN A 216 3.97 5.56 -3.15
N ALA A 217 3.43 4.55 -3.79
CA ALA A 217 2.02 4.46 -4.14
C ALA A 217 1.30 3.65 -3.05
N VAL A 218 0.58 4.34 -2.19
CA VAL A 218 -0.04 3.75 -1.00
C VAL A 218 -1.55 3.69 -1.13
N ALA A 219 -2.14 2.57 -0.75
CA ALA A 219 -3.58 2.40 -0.61
C ALA A 219 -4.02 2.70 0.83
N ILE A 220 -5.33 2.80 1.04
CA ILE A 220 -5.93 2.98 2.35
C ILE A 220 -6.25 1.60 2.94
N GLY A 221 -5.60 1.26 4.05
CA GLY A 221 -5.94 0.08 4.83
C GLY A 221 -7.05 0.35 5.85
N ASN A 222 -7.53 -0.70 6.51
CA ASN A 222 -8.59 -0.55 7.50
C ASN A 222 -8.11 0.18 8.78
N HIS A 223 -6.82 0.22 9.03
CA HIS A 223 -6.22 1.04 10.09
C HIS A 223 -5.95 2.49 9.68
N ASP A 224 -5.95 2.80 8.39
CA ASP A 224 -5.78 4.15 7.87
C ASP A 224 -7.11 4.88 7.62
N CYS A 225 -8.21 4.14 7.46
CA CYS A 225 -9.43 4.66 6.83
C CYS A 225 -10.28 5.58 7.71
N LEU A 226 -10.09 5.58 9.01
CA LEU A 226 -10.89 6.37 9.96
C LEU A 226 -10.22 7.67 10.41
N THR A 227 -9.10 8.03 9.80
CA THR A 227 -8.39 9.27 10.06
C THR A 227 -8.15 10.07 8.78
N THR A 228 -8.12 11.39 8.90
CA THR A 228 -7.76 12.30 7.81
C THR A 228 -6.24 12.34 7.56
N SER A 229 -5.43 11.72 8.40
CA SER A 229 -3.97 11.77 8.32
C SER A 229 -3.45 11.26 6.98
N TYR A 230 -3.98 10.13 6.48
CA TYR A 230 -3.62 9.61 5.16
C TYR A 230 -3.81 10.68 4.07
N GLN A 231 -5.01 11.26 3.99
CA GLN A 231 -5.34 12.27 2.97
C GLN A 231 -4.46 13.52 3.09
N ASN A 232 -4.13 13.91 4.32
CA ASN A 232 -3.32 15.10 4.56
C ASN A 232 -1.85 14.90 4.19
N HIS A 233 -1.31 13.68 4.37
CA HIS A 233 0.09 13.37 4.06
C HIS A 233 0.32 13.05 2.58
N PHE A 234 -0.62 12.36 1.94
CA PHE A 234 -0.40 11.76 0.62
C PHE A 234 -1.13 12.50 -0.50
N ASN A 235 -0.38 13.00 -1.45
CA ASN A 235 -0.90 13.66 -2.66
C ASN A 235 -1.07 12.62 -3.77
N VAL A 236 -2.15 11.85 -3.72
CA VAL A 236 -2.40 10.78 -4.70
C VAL A 236 -2.80 11.34 -6.06
N PRO A 237 -2.35 10.73 -7.18
CA PRO A 237 -2.75 11.15 -8.52
C PRO A 237 -4.17 10.67 -8.85
N ASN A 238 -4.87 11.41 -9.71
CA ASN A 238 -6.21 11.04 -10.19
C ASN A 238 -7.15 10.50 -9.09
N PRO A 239 -7.32 11.20 -7.96
CA PRO A 239 -8.23 10.72 -6.92
C PRO A 239 -9.65 10.63 -7.49
N PHE A 240 -10.31 9.49 -7.25
CA PHE A 240 -11.67 9.25 -7.75
C PHE A 240 -12.70 9.86 -6.80
N THR A 241 -12.87 11.16 -6.89
CA THR A 241 -13.74 11.94 -6.00
C THR A 241 -15.23 11.71 -6.22
N ALA A 242 -15.61 10.99 -7.27
CA ALA A 242 -16.99 10.60 -7.54
C ALA A 242 -17.47 9.39 -6.72
N GLU A 243 -16.61 8.79 -5.89
CA GLU A 243 -17.04 7.76 -4.94
C GLU A 243 -18.13 8.28 -4.02
N THR A 244 -19.21 7.50 -3.90
CA THR A 244 -20.37 7.87 -3.08
C THR A 244 -20.23 7.45 -1.63
N ASN A 245 -19.33 6.51 -1.35
CA ASN A 245 -19.12 5.88 -0.05
C ASN A 245 -17.64 5.88 0.38
N SER A 246 -16.91 6.92 0.02
CA SER A 246 -15.52 7.05 0.41
C SER A 246 -15.33 7.19 1.93
N THR A 247 -14.14 6.85 2.40
CA THR A 247 -13.77 7.02 3.81
C THR A 247 -13.23 8.43 4.07
N VAL A 248 -13.11 8.81 5.33
CA VAL A 248 -12.51 10.11 5.72
C VAL A 248 -11.03 10.21 5.32
N ALA A 249 -10.36 9.08 5.10
CA ALA A 249 -8.98 9.04 4.62
C ALA A 249 -8.85 9.40 3.14
N GLY A 250 -9.93 9.35 2.37
CA GLY A 250 -9.92 9.71 0.96
C GLY A 250 -10.51 8.64 0.06
N HIS A 251 -10.04 8.64 -1.18
CA HIS A 251 -10.60 7.89 -2.30
C HIS A 251 -9.60 6.89 -2.88
N GLY A 252 -10.11 5.99 -3.72
CA GLY A 252 -9.29 5.27 -4.68
C GLY A 252 -8.70 6.23 -5.71
N TYR A 253 -7.71 5.78 -6.44
CA TYR A 253 -7.01 6.57 -7.45
C TYR A 253 -6.37 5.66 -8.50
N TYR A 254 -5.85 6.25 -9.55
CA TYR A 254 -5.13 5.50 -10.58
C TYR A 254 -4.01 6.32 -11.19
N TYR A 255 -3.05 5.62 -11.75
CA TYR A 255 -1.92 6.23 -12.45
C TYR A 255 -1.31 5.24 -13.42
N THR A 256 -0.55 5.75 -14.37
CA THR A 256 0.31 4.92 -15.20
C THR A 256 1.76 5.11 -14.80
N TYR A 257 2.53 4.04 -14.88
CA TYR A 257 3.98 4.09 -14.84
C TYR A 257 4.48 3.24 -16.01
N GLY A 258 5.09 3.90 -17.01
CA GLY A 258 5.46 3.21 -18.25
C GLY A 258 4.28 2.50 -18.89
N SER A 259 4.45 1.22 -19.19
CA SER A 259 3.45 0.38 -19.85
C SER A 259 2.35 -0.16 -18.93
N ALA A 260 2.40 0.14 -17.63
CA ALA A 260 1.45 -0.37 -16.66
C ALA A 260 0.46 0.69 -16.16
N LEU A 261 -0.82 0.30 -16.09
CA LEU A 261 -1.87 1.04 -15.40
C LEU A 261 -2.06 0.43 -14.00
N PHE A 262 -1.95 1.27 -12.99
CA PHE A 262 -2.21 0.92 -11.59
C PHE A 262 -3.53 1.53 -11.14
N ILE A 263 -4.42 0.69 -10.61
CA ILE A 263 -5.73 1.10 -10.10
C ILE A 263 -5.75 0.76 -8.61
N VAL A 264 -5.75 1.79 -7.77
CA VAL A 264 -5.66 1.65 -6.32
C VAL A 264 -7.06 1.85 -5.73
N ILE A 265 -7.61 0.77 -5.22
CA ILE A 265 -8.97 0.74 -4.69
C ILE A 265 -8.95 1.00 -3.19
N ASN A 266 -9.86 1.85 -2.69
CA ASN A 266 -10.16 1.93 -1.28
C ASN A 266 -11.16 0.82 -0.91
N ALA A 267 -10.65 -0.34 -0.55
CA ALA A 267 -11.47 -1.52 -0.26
C ALA A 267 -12.24 -1.45 1.06
N ASN A 268 -12.07 -0.38 1.84
CA ASN A 268 -12.91 -0.09 3.01
C ASN A 268 -14.29 0.46 2.60
N ASN A 269 -14.44 0.84 1.35
CA ASN A 269 -15.70 1.15 0.72
C ASN A 269 -16.30 -0.15 0.15
N TYR A 270 -17.45 -0.56 0.65
CA TYR A 270 -18.14 -1.78 0.22
C TYR A 270 -19.17 -1.53 -0.89
N ASN A 271 -19.18 -0.35 -1.50
CA ASN A 271 -20.03 -0.05 -2.65
C ASN A 271 -19.35 -0.50 -3.96
N ALA A 272 -19.73 -1.64 -4.47
CA ALA A 272 -19.17 -2.20 -5.70
C ALA A 272 -19.35 -1.28 -6.92
N ALA A 273 -20.41 -0.48 -6.97
CA ALA A 273 -20.64 0.46 -8.06
C ALA A 273 -19.56 1.55 -8.14
N ASP A 274 -19.07 2.02 -6.99
CA ASP A 274 -17.96 2.98 -6.94
C ASP A 274 -16.68 2.37 -7.54
N HIS A 275 -16.37 1.14 -7.18
CA HIS A 275 -15.17 0.45 -7.68
C HIS A 275 -15.27 0.14 -9.18
N LYS A 276 -16.45 -0.27 -9.63
CA LYS A 276 -16.71 -0.47 -11.06
C LYS A 276 -16.47 0.82 -11.85
N ALA A 277 -17.00 1.94 -11.36
CA ALA A 277 -16.84 3.24 -11.99
C ALA A 277 -15.37 3.68 -12.05
N LEU A 278 -14.60 3.48 -10.96
CA LEU A 278 -13.18 3.77 -10.93
C LEU A 278 -12.39 2.93 -11.94
N VAL A 279 -12.61 1.62 -11.93
CA VAL A 279 -11.88 0.70 -12.83
C VAL A 279 -12.20 1.02 -14.29
N GLU A 280 -13.46 1.20 -14.63
CA GLU A 280 -13.90 1.53 -16.00
C GLU A 280 -13.31 2.86 -16.47
N LYS A 281 -13.29 3.89 -15.61
CA LYS A 281 -12.70 5.19 -15.92
C LYS A 281 -11.20 5.07 -16.19
N ALA A 282 -10.48 4.40 -15.30
CA ALA A 282 -9.03 4.22 -15.43
C ALA A 282 -8.66 3.48 -16.71
N VAL A 283 -9.37 2.41 -17.04
CA VAL A 283 -9.15 1.63 -18.25
C VAL A 283 -9.50 2.42 -19.50
N LYS A 284 -10.62 3.14 -19.50
CA LYS A 284 -11.06 3.96 -20.63
C LYS A 284 -10.06 5.08 -20.97
N GLU A 285 -9.50 5.70 -19.94
CA GLU A 285 -8.53 6.80 -20.10
C GLU A 285 -7.12 6.29 -20.49
N ASN A 286 -6.83 5.00 -20.29
CA ASN A 286 -5.53 4.40 -20.53
C ASN A 286 -5.64 3.10 -21.35
N PRO A 287 -6.22 3.16 -22.56
CA PRO A 287 -6.53 1.97 -23.35
C PRO A 287 -5.29 1.25 -23.89
N ASN A 288 -4.14 1.94 -23.93
CA ASN A 288 -2.89 1.41 -24.49
C ASN A 288 -1.97 0.78 -23.43
N ALA A 289 -2.37 0.78 -22.15
CA ALA A 289 -1.59 0.12 -21.13
C ALA A 289 -1.47 -1.37 -21.41
N LYS A 290 -0.25 -1.91 -21.31
CA LYS A 290 0.03 -3.32 -21.53
C LYS A 290 -0.37 -4.17 -20.34
N TRP A 291 -0.26 -3.60 -19.14
CA TRP A 291 -0.54 -4.26 -17.88
C TRP A 291 -1.58 -3.48 -17.09
N ARG A 292 -2.53 -4.18 -16.50
CA ARG A 292 -3.55 -3.63 -15.63
C ARG A 292 -3.41 -4.27 -14.27
N ILE A 293 -3.00 -3.48 -13.28
CA ILE A 293 -2.69 -3.93 -11.93
C ILE A 293 -3.59 -3.22 -10.95
N VAL A 294 -4.32 -3.99 -10.15
CA VAL A 294 -5.14 -3.47 -9.05
C VAL A 294 -4.35 -3.62 -7.76
N VAL A 295 -4.41 -2.60 -6.92
CA VAL A 295 -3.87 -2.60 -5.56
C VAL A 295 -5.02 -2.35 -4.60
N MET A 296 -5.18 -3.22 -3.62
CA MET A 296 -6.24 -3.12 -2.61
C MET A 296 -5.79 -3.72 -1.28
N HIS A 297 -6.39 -3.26 -0.19
CA HIS A 297 -5.95 -3.70 1.13
C HIS A 297 -6.43 -5.11 1.49
N GLN A 298 -7.74 -5.31 1.56
CA GLN A 298 -8.29 -6.60 1.96
C GLN A 298 -8.00 -7.66 0.91
N ASP A 299 -7.48 -8.79 1.35
CA ASP A 299 -7.19 -9.90 0.47
C ASP A 299 -8.45 -10.73 0.19
N ILE A 300 -8.94 -10.61 -1.04
CA ILE A 300 -10.09 -11.39 -1.51
C ILE A 300 -9.71 -12.83 -1.84
N TYR A 301 -8.43 -13.10 -2.05
CA TYR A 301 -7.85 -14.42 -2.16
C TYR A 301 -6.56 -14.46 -1.33
N GLY A 302 -6.70 -14.85 -0.09
CA GLY A 302 -5.60 -15.00 0.84
C GLY A 302 -5.68 -16.33 1.60
N SER A 303 -4.76 -16.54 2.53
CA SER A 303 -4.69 -17.76 3.31
C SER A 303 -4.42 -17.52 4.79
N GLY A 304 -4.59 -16.30 5.25
CA GLY A 304 -4.46 -15.91 6.65
C GLY A 304 -5.70 -16.30 7.47
N LEU A 305 -5.48 -16.70 8.70
CA LEU A 305 -6.53 -17.27 9.56
C LEU A 305 -7.59 -16.24 9.97
N ASP A 306 -7.25 -14.96 10.03
CA ASP A 306 -8.12 -13.96 10.65
C ASP A 306 -9.15 -13.36 9.67
N HIS A 307 -8.78 -13.13 8.41
CA HIS A 307 -9.58 -12.36 7.47
C HIS A 307 -10.00 -13.08 6.19
N SER A 308 -9.32 -14.14 5.80
CA SER A 308 -9.57 -14.79 4.51
C SER A 308 -10.97 -15.41 4.37
N ASP A 309 -11.63 -15.71 5.48
CA ASP A 309 -12.96 -16.34 5.54
C ASP A 309 -14.08 -15.36 5.97
N SER A 310 -13.82 -14.06 6.01
CA SER A 310 -14.82 -13.07 6.43
C SER A 310 -14.95 -11.92 5.42
N ASP A 311 -14.37 -10.77 5.69
CA ASP A 311 -14.46 -9.58 4.83
C ASP A 311 -13.94 -9.82 3.40
N GLY A 312 -12.89 -10.63 3.26
CA GLY A 312 -12.37 -11.01 1.96
C GLY A 312 -13.40 -11.68 1.06
N ILE A 313 -14.28 -12.50 1.61
CA ILE A 313 -15.32 -13.19 0.83
C ILE A 313 -16.36 -12.20 0.28
N ILE A 314 -16.76 -11.20 1.05
CA ILE A 314 -17.70 -10.18 0.58
C ILE A 314 -17.14 -9.45 -0.62
N LEU A 315 -15.94 -8.93 -0.47
CA LEU A 315 -15.26 -8.16 -1.52
C LEU A 315 -14.95 -9.03 -2.75
N ARG A 316 -14.63 -10.30 -2.56
CA ARG A 316 -14.43 -11.26 -3.67
C ARG A 316 -15.65 -11.32 -4.57
N ASN A 317 -16.82 -11.55 -3.98
CA ASN A 317 -18.07 -11.60 -4.72
C ASN A 317 -18.36 -10.29 -5.48
N GLN A 318 -18.06 -9.14 -4.87
CA GLN A 318 -18.30 -7.84 -5.47
C GLN A 318 -17.31 -7.48 -6.59
N LEU A 319 -16.03 -7.79 -6.41
CA LEU A 319 -14.96 -7.23 -7.22
C LEU A 319 -14.51 -8.15 -8.37
N THR A 320 -14.55 -9.46 -8.20
CA THR A 320 -14.03 -10.37 -9.24
C THR A 320 -14.71 -10.23 -10.59
N PRO A 321 -16.04 -10.03 -10.70
CA PRO A 321 -16.67 -9.77 -11.99
C PRO A 321 -16.20 -8.48 -12.65
N ILE A 322 -15.91 -7.45 -11.85
CA ILE A 322 -15.39 -6.17 -12.34
C ILE A 322 -13.98 -6.35 -12.91
N PHE A 323 -13.13 -7.12 -12.23
CA PHE A 323 -11.77 -7.38 -12.66
C PHE A 323 -11.73 -8.18 -13.95
N ASP A 324 -12.55 -9.21 -14.06
CA ASP A 324 -12.64 -10.01 -15.29
C ASP A 324 -13.16 -9.17 -16.47
N ALA A 325 -14.19 -8.37 -16.25
CA ALA A 325 -14.79 -7.54 -17.30
C ALA A 325 -13.84 -6.46 -17.85
N ASN A 326 -12.80 -6.13 -17.09
CA ASN A 326 -11.84 -5.08 -17.45
C ASN A 326 -10.44 -5.64 -17.71
N ASP A 327 -10.30 -6.94 -17.92
CA ASP A 327 -9.04 -7.61 -18.23
C ASP A 327 -7.89 -7.24 -17.28
N ILE A 328 -8.18 -7.24 -15.98
CA ILE A 328 -7.16 -7.04 -14.96
C ILE A 328 -6.20 -8.23 -14.97
N ASP A 329 -4.90 -7.96 -14.96
CA ASP A 329 -3.86 -8.99 -15.00
C ASP A 329 -3.46 -9.47 -13.61
N VAL A 330 -3.29 -8.53 -12.68
CA VAL A 330 -2.71 -8.78 -11.36
C VAL A 330 -3.44 -7.95 -10.31
N VAL A 331 -3.68 -8.55 -9.14
CA VAL A 331 -4.20 -7.87 -7.94
C VAL A 331 -3.22 -8.07 -6.79
N LEU A 332 -2.71 -6.97 -6.26
CA LEU A 332 -1.78 -6.93 -5.14
C LEU A 332 -2.55 -6.56 -3.86
N GLN A 333 -2.46 -7.41 -2.85
CA GLN A 333 -3.25 -7.35 -1.62
C GLN A 333 -2.38 -7.35 -0.37
N GLY A 334 -2.97 -7.04 0.77
CA GLY A 334 -2.37 -7.07 2.10
C GLY A 334 -3.30 -7.68 3.14
N HIS A 335 -3.38 -7.07 4.33
CA HIS A 335 -4.35 -7.33 5.39
C HIS A 335 -4.11 -8.58 6.23
N ASP A 336 -3.80 -9.71 5.63
CA ASP A 336 -3.72 -11.01 6.32
C ASP A 336 -2.34 -11.36 6.89
N HIS A 337 -1.35 -10.51 6.68
CA HIS A 337 0.00 -10.67 7.25
C HIS A 337 0.55 -12.09 7.07
N THR A 338 0.30 -12.66 5.89
CA THR A 338 0.80 -13.95 5.41
C THR A 338 1.22 -13.81 3.96
N TYR A 339 2.05 -14.71 3.47
CA TYR A 339 2.35 -14.80 2.06
C TYR A 339 1.41 -15.81 1.39
N ALA A 340 0.77 -15.39 0.30
CA ALA A 340 -0.01 -16.29 -0.55
C ALA A 340 -0.03 -15.77 -1.98
N ARG A 341 0.07 -16.67 -2.95
CA ARG A 341 -0.21 -16.39 -4.35
C ARG A 341 -1.12 -17.45 -4.93
N THR A 342 -1.96 -17.04 -5.87
CA THR A 342 -2.97 -17.90 -6.46
C THR A 342 -2.51 -18.49 -7.79
N TYR A 343 -3.26 -19.48 -8.28
CA TYR A 343 -3.31 -19.79 -9.70
C TYR A 343 -3.94 -18.63 -10.46
N GLN A 344 -4.02 -18.73 -11.79
CA GLN A 344 -4.80 -17.82 -12.58
C GLN A 344 -6.29 -18.10 -12.39
N LEU A 345 -7.04 -17.11 -11.96
CA LEU A 345 -8.44 -17.26 -11.57
C LEU A 345 -9.34 -16.42 -12.46
N THR A 346 -10.51 -16.96 -12.79
CA THR A 346 -11.60 -16.20 -13.39
C THR A 346 -12.81 -16.20 -12.47
N SER A 347 -13.67 -15.20 -12.60
CA SER A 347 -15.01 -15.24 -12.01
C SER A 347 -15.80 -16.39 -12.63
N ASP A 348 -16.75 -16.95 -11.91
CA ASP A 348 -17.67 -17.96 -12.44
C ASP A 348 -18.82 -17.35 -13.27
N GLY A 349 -18.85 -16.04 -13.40
CA GLY A 349 -19.87 -15.28 -14.14
C GLY A 349 -21.21 -15.16 -13.44
N LYS A 350 -21.36 -15.68 -12.23
CA LYS A 350 -22.59 -15.60 -11.45
C LYS A 350 -22.63 -14.33 -10.60
N GLN A 351 -23.83 -13.84 -10.36
CA GLN A 351 -24.10 -12.85 -9.33
C GLN A 351 -24.74 -13.53 -8.12
N TYR A 352 -24.30 -13.12 -6.94
CA TYR A 352 -24.78 -13.66 -5.67
C TYR A 352 -25.63 -12.60 -4.98
N ASP A 353 -26.92 -12.58 -5.29
CA ASP A 353 -27.86 -11.54 -4.83
C ASP A 353 -28.03 -11.52 -3.30
N ASP A 354 -27.79 -12.65 -2.65
CA ASP A 354 -27.84 -12.75 -1.19
C ASP A 354 -26.91 -11.81 -0.45
N PHE A 355 -25.90 -11.30 -1.14
CA PHE A 355 -24.94 -10.34 -0.58
C PHE A 355 -25.16 -8.90 -1.03
N ALA A 356 -26.24 -8.66 -1.78
CA ALA A 356 -26.55 -7.33 -2.31
C ALA A 356 -26.74 -6.29 -1.21
N GLU A 357 -27.30 -6.69 -0.08
CA GLU A 357 -27.50 -5.84 1.09
C GLU A 357 -26.22 -5.32 1.73
N TYR A 358 -25.10 -6.01 1.47
CA TYR A 358 -23.77 -5.62 1.99
C TYR A 358 -22.98 -4.74 1.01
N LYS A 359 -23.54 -4.42 -0.15
CA LYS A 359 -22.86 -3.65 -1.20
C LYS A 359 -22.68 -2.18 -0.86
N VAL A 360 -23.49 -1.66 0.04
CA VAL A 360 -23.56 -0.22 0.36
C VAL A 360 -23.35 -0.01 1.85
N GLY A 361 -22.34 -0.63 2.41
CA GLY A 361 -21.98 -0.47 3.82
C GLY A 361 -21.54 0.96 4.13
N GLN A 362 -21.90 1.46 5.29
CA GLN A 362 -21.37 2.70 5.83
C GLN A 362 -20.13 2.39 6.64
N HIS A 363 -18.95 2.60 6.07
CA HIS A 363 -17.67 2.50 6.79
C HIS A 363 -17.54 1.24 7.66
N GLY A 364 -17.84 0.09 7.09
CA GLY A 364 -17.67 -1.19 7.76
C GLY A 364 -18.74 -1.56 8.78
N GLN A 365 -19.85 -0.82 8.90
CA GLN A 365 -20.94 -1.21 9.81
C GLN A 365 -21.64 -2.48 9.34
N ASP A 366 -22.02 -2.55 8.08
CA ASP A 366 -22.64 -3.73 7.50
C ASP A 366 -21.63 -4.88 7.45
N HIS A 367 -20.38 -4.56 7.14
CA HIS A 367 -19.26 -5.50 7.22
C HIS A 367 -19.12 -6.12 8.62
N LYS A 368 -19.15 -5.32 9.68
CA LYS A 368 -19.07 -5.83 11.05
C LYS A 368 -20.24 -6.73 11.42
N VAL A 369 -21.44 -6.41 10.97
CA VAL A 369 -22.64 -7.25 11.19
C VAL A 369 -22.46 -8.61 10.52
N LEU A 370 -22.04 -8.61 9.27
CA LEU A 370 -21.79 -9.85 8.53
C LEU A 370 -20.63 -10.64 9.15
N ASP A 371 -19.54 -9.98 9.49
CA ASP A 371 -18.37 -10.60 10.10
C ASP A 371 -18.74 -11.28 11.44
N ASN A 372 -19.52 -10.61 12.27
CA ASN A 372 -20.03 -11.19 13.50
C ASN A 372 -20.92 -12.40 13.26
N LYS A 373 -21.80 -12.36 12.26
CA LYS A 373 -22.65 -13.47 11.90
C LYS A 373 -21.85 -14.66 11.38
N LEU A 374 -20.84 -14.42 10.56
CA LEU A 374 -19.93 -15.46 10.08
C LEU A 374 -19.14 -16.12 11.22
N LYS A 375 -18.79 -15.37 12.25
CA LYS A 375 -18.08 -15.89 13.43
C LYS A 375 -18.99 -16.64 14.40
N SER A 376 -20.27 -16.25 14.52
CA SER A 376 -21.20 -16.77 15.51
C SER A 376 -22.13 -17.86 14.99
N ASP A 377 -22.34 -17.97 13.69
CA ASP A 377 -23.28 -18.90 13.05
C ASP A 377 -22.56 -19.78 12.02
N SER A 378 -22.17 -20.99 12.43
CA SER A 378 -21.42 -21.90 11.58
C SER A 378 -22.21 -22.37 10.34
N ALA A 379 -23.52 -22.54 10.46
CA ALA A 379 -24.38 -22.95 9.34
C ALA A 379 -24.49 -21.82 8.30
N PHE A 380 -24.60 -20.58 8.76
CA PHE A 380 -24.55 -19.42 7.87
C PHE A 380 -23.20 -19.28 7.19
N LYS A 381 -22.11 -19.48 7.92
CA LYS A 381 -20.74 -19.44 7.35
C LYS A 381 -20.57 -20.50 6.25
N GLU A 382 -21.03 -21.72 6.49
CA GLU A 382 -20.94 -22.78 5.49
C GLU A 382 -21.75 -22.43 4.23
N TYR A 383 -22.99 -21.98 4.40
CA TYR A 383 -23.81 -21.50 3.30
C TYR A 383 -23.16 -20.35 2.55
N TYR A 384 -22.73 -19.34 3.26
CA TYR A 384 -22.06 -18.16 2.69
C TYR A 384 -20.81 -18.53 1.89
N THR A 385 -19.97 -19.38 2.46
CA THR A 385 -18.74 -19.85 1.80
C THR A 385 -19.07 -20.65 0.53
N SER A 386 -20.08 -21.52 0.57
CA SER A 386 -20.51 -22.29 -0.59
C SER A 386 -21.03 -21.42 -1.74
N GLN A 387 -21.76 -20.35 -1.41
CA GLN A 387 -22.26 -19.40 -2.39
C GLN A 387 -21.15 -18.49 -2.94
N ASN A 388 -20.07 -18.32 -2.19
CA ASN A 388 -18.95 -17.44 -2.56
C ASN A 388 -17.78 -18.15 -3.26
N ARG A 389 -17.94 -19.39 -3.65
CA ARG A 389 -17.03 -20.00 -4.63
C ARG A 389 -17.28 -19.43 -6.02
N CYS A 390 -17.06 -18.12 -6.13
CA CYS A 390 -17.34 -17.34 -7.33
C CYS A 390 -16.18 -17.33 -8.33
N TYR A 391 -15.36 -18.38 -8.31
CA TYR A 391 -14.18 -18.47 -9.17
C TYR A 391 -14.05 -19.81 -9.87
N THR A 392 -13.31 -19.77 -10.97
CA THR A 392 -12.81 -20.95 -11.68
C THR A 392 -11.29 -20.80 -11.80
N ILE A 393 -10.58 -21.92 -11.59
CA ILE A 393 -9.13 -21.96 -11.80
C ILE A 393 -8.90 -22.12 -13.31
N ALA A 394 -8.42 -21.05 -13.94
CA ALA A 394 -8.24 -21.00 -15.40
C ALA A 394 -6.92 -21.65 -15.84
N ASP A 395 -5.86 -21.51 -15.03
CA ASP A 395 -4.55 -22.06 -15.35
C ASP A 395 -3.79 -22.37 -14.05
N MET A 396 -3.29 -23.59 -13.93
CA MET A 396 -2.51 -24.06 -12.79
C MET A 396 -1.00 -24.09 -13.06
N LYS A 397 -0.54 -23.65 -14.22
CA LYS A 397 0.88 -23.64 -14.54
C LYS A 397 1.64 -22.70 -13.59
N GLN A 398 2.87 -23.05 -13.34
CA GLN A 398 3.79 -22.30 -12.48
C GLN A 398 5.04 -21.90 -13.27
N GLY A 399 5.84 -21.01 -12.69
CA GLY A 399 7.04 -20.48 -13.34
C GLY A 399 6.69 -19.38 -14.32
N THR A 400 6.79 -19.63 -15.62
CA THR A 400 6.51 -18.65 -16.67
C THR A 400 5.30 -19.08 -17.49
N LEU A 401 4.26 -18.25 -17.50
CA LEU A 401 3.03 -18.48 -18.26
C LEU A 401 2.98 -17.54 -19.45
N VAL A 402 2.53 -18.05 -20.60
CA VAL A 402 2.38 -17.24 -21.84
C VAL A 402 0.90 -17.04 -22.11
N ASN A 403 0.45 -15.78 -22.18
CA ASN A 403 -0.93 -15.39 -22.43
C ASN A 403 -1.95 -16.17 -21.58
N PRO A 404 -1.76 -16.31 -20.26
CA PRO A 404 -2.71 -17.04 -19.44
C PRO A 404 -4.05 -16.31 -19.36
N GLU A 405 -5.12 -17.09 -19.30
CA GLU A 405 -6.43 -16.54 -18.95
C GLU A 405 -6.50 -16.28 -17.45
N GLY A 406 -7.34 -15.32 -17.05
CA GLY A 406 -7.63 -15.04 -15.65
C GLY A 406 -6.74 -13.98 -15.03
N VAL A 407 -6.88 -13.86 -13.73
CA VAL A 407 -6.22 -12.85 -12.89
C VAL A 407 -5.34 -13.54 -11.88
N PHE A 408 -4.16 -12.99 -11.66
CA PHE A 408 -3.21 -13.43 -10.64
C PHE A 408 -3.39 -12.56 -9.39
N TYR A 409 -3.62 -13.20 -8.24
CA TYR A 409 -3.78 -12.53 -6.95
C TYR A 409 -2.62 -12.87 -6.04
N MET A 410 -2.14 -11.87 -5.32
CA MET A 410 -1.06 -12.05 -4.36
C MET A 410 -1.35 -11.29 -3.07
N THR A 411 -1.08 -11.96 -1.93
CA THR A 411 -1.09 -11.37 -0.60
C THR A 411 0.32 -11.31 -0.06
N SER A 412 0.75 -10.14 0.41
CA SER A 412 2.06 -9.93 0.98
C SER A 412 2.04 -10.02 2.51
N ASN A 413 3.05 -10.63 3.08
CA ASN A 413 3.27 -10.65 4.53
C ASN A 413 3.75 -9.27 5.02
N SER A 414 3.71 -9.06 6.33
CA SER A 414 4.17 -7.81 6.95
C SER A 414 5.60 -7.45 6.55
N ALA A 415 5.79 -6.23 6.12
CA ALA A 415 7.12 -5.72 5.72
C ALA A 415 7.98 -5.30 6.91
N THR A 416 7.39 -5.13 8.09
CA THR A 416 8.10 -4.74 9.31
C THR A 416 8.20 -5.88 10.32
N GLY A 417 7.33 -6.89 10.19
CA GLY A 417 7.17 -7.92 11.20
C GLY A 417 6.44 -7.42 12.45
N SER A 418 5.74 -6.28 12.37
CA SER A 418 5.01 -5.73 13.50
C SER A 418 3.88 -6.62 13.97
N LYS A 419 3.28 -7.37 13.05
CA LYS A 419 2.20 -8.30 13.33
C LYS A 419 2.17 -9.42 12.30
N PHE A 420 1.99 -10.65 12.78
CA PHE A 420 1.86 -11.83 11.94
C PHE A 420 0.57 -12.59 12.28
N TYR A 421 -0.02 -13.22 11.28
CA TYR A 421 -1.13 -14.17 11.45
C TYR A 421 -0.71 -15.57 11.10
N ASN A 422 -1.41 -16.55 11.66
CA ASN A 422 -1.30 -17.95 11.23
C ASN A 422 -1.93 -18.13 9.86
N LEU A 423 -1.51 -19.17 9.16
CA LEU A 423 -2.21 -19.65 7.98
C LEU A 423 -3.47 -20.41 8.38
N ILE A 424 -4.49 -20.39 7.53
CA ILE A 424 -5.61 -21.31 7.62
C ILE A 424 -5.07 -22.75 7.55
N GLU A 425 -5.56 -23.64 8.40
CA GLU A 425 -5.04 -25.00 8.50
C GLU A 425 -5.09 -25.73 7.17
N GLN A 426 -6.24 -25.71 6.49
CA GLN A 426 -6.39 -26.34 5.19
C GLN A 426 -6.16 -25.32 4.08
N GLN A 427 -5.16 -25.58 3.24
CA GLN A 427 -4.89 -24.76 2.07
C GLN A 427 -6.07 -24.76 1.10
N GLN A 428 -6.51 -23.57 0.71
CA GLN A 428 -7.57 -23.41 -0.30
C GLN A 428 -7.08 -23.90 -1.67
N ASP A 429 -8.01 -24.37 -2.49
CA ASP A 429 -7.70 -24.89 -3.82
C ASP A 429 -7.22 -23.83 -4.82
N TYR A 430 -7.52 -22.56 -4.58
CA TYR A 430 -7.03 -21.45 -5.41
C TYR A 430 -5.57 -21.06 -5.11
N VAL A 431 -5.02 -21.52 -4.00
CA VAL A 431 -3.66 -21.14 -3.58
C VAL A 431 -2.62 -22.03 -4.26
N ALA A 432 -1.71 -21.39 -5.00
CA ALA A 432 -0.58 -22.08 -5.63
C ALA A 432 0.61 -22.23 -4.67
N ALA A 433 0.89 -21.19 -3.88
CA ALA A 433 1.93 -21.21 -2.86
C ALA A 433 1.54 -20.29 -1.70
N ARG A 434 1.93 -20.67 -0.49
CA ARG A 434 1.72 -19.89 0.72
C ARG A 434 2.78 -20.19 1.77
N SER A 435 3.03 -19.21 2.62
CA SER A 435 3.91 -19.42 3.78
C SER A 435 3.66 -18.38 4.86
N GLN A 436 4.02 -18.78 6.10
CA GLN A 436 4.23 -17.84 7.19
C GLN A 436 5.62 -18.08 7.74
N THR A 437 6.53 -17.18 7.43
CA THR A 437 7.94 -17.29 7.83
C THR A 437 8.22 -16.69 9.21
N TRP A 438 7.23 -15.96 9.77
CA TRP A 438 7.40 -15.19 11.02
C TRP A 438 8.54 -14.17 10.94
N ARG A 439 8.80 -13.70 9.74
CA ARG A 439 9.82 -12.71 9.42
C ARG A 439 9.29 -11.71 8.42
N PRO A 440 9.73 -10.46 8.45
CA PRO A 440 9.32 -9.48 7.45
C PRO A 440 9.77 -9.91 6.05
N THR A 441 8.92 -9.60 5.07
CA THR A 441 9.16 -9.92 3.66
C THR A 441 8.93 -8.71 2.78
N TYR A 442 9.46 -8.74 1.58
CA TYR A 442 9.14 -7.80 0.51
C TYR A 442 9.18 -8.54 -0.83
N SER A 443 8.48 -7.98 -1.80
CA SER A 443 8.53 -8.48 -3.17
C SER A 443 9.13 -7.45 -4.11
N VAL A 444 9.82 -7.91 -5.13
CA VAL A 444 10.28 -7.08 -6.25
C VAL A 444 9.54 -7.53 -7.49
N ILE A 445 8.85 -6.59 -8.13
CA ILE A 445 8.13 -6.79 -9.38
C ILE A 445 8.87 -6.04 -10.48
N ASN A 446 9.22 -6.76 -11.55
CA ASN A 446 9.77 -6.17 -12.76
C ASN A 446 8.72 -6.24 -13.88
N ILE A 447 8.54 -5.13 -14.58
CA ILE A 447 7.62 -5.02 -15.71
C ILE A 447 8.37 -4.52 -16.93
N THR A 448 8.25 -5.28 -18.01
CA THR A 448 8.56 -4.83 -19.37
C THR A 448 7.26 -4.74 -20.18
N ASP A 449 7.33 -4.27 -21.42
CA ASP A 449 6.13 -4.19 -22.28
C ASP A 449 5.45 -5.55 -22.48
N ASP A 450 6.18 -6.65 -22.37
CA ASP A 450 5.70 -8.00 -22.65
C ASP A 450 5.81 -8.98 -21.46
N LYS A 451 6.44 -8.60 -20.34
CA LYS A 451 6.68 -9.52 -19.23
C LYS A 451 6.47 -8.87 -17.86
N PHE A 452 5.74 -9.57 -17.02
CA PHE A 452 5.60 -9.32 -15.59
C PHE A 452 6.34 -10.42 -14.82
N THR A 453 7.18 -10.05 -13.85
CA THR A 453 7.89 -11.01 -12.99
C THR A 453 7.83 -10.57 -11.54
N ILE A 454 7.50 -11.49 -10.63
CA ILE A 454 7.52 -11.25 -9.20
C ILE A 454 8.42 -12.25 -8.48
N ASN A 455 9.25 -11.72 -7.59
CA ASN A 455 10.07 -12.47 -6.63
C ASN A 455 9.81 -11.93 -5.23
N THR A 456 9.73 -12.81 -4.24
CA THR A 456 9.52 -12.44 -2.84
C THR A 456 10.67 -12.91 -1.99
N TYR A 457 11.12 -12.04 -1.08
CA TYR A 457 12.34 -12.22 -0.31
C TYR A 457 12.08 -12.09 1.19
N ASP A 458 12.87 -12.83 1.96
CA ASP A 458 13.05 -12.58 3.39
C ASP A 458 13.82 -11.27 3.58
N ALA A 459 13.25 -10.32 4.31
CA ALA A 459 13.85 -9.01 4.47
C ALA A 459 15.14 -9.02 5.32
N GLN A 460 15.30 -10.01 6.19
CA GLN A 460 16.47 -10.11 7.06
C GLN A 460 17.65 -10.78 6.36
N THR A 461 17.40 -11.77 5.53
CA THR A 461 18.44 -12.57 4.85
C THR A 461 18.66 -12.18 3.39
N GLY A 462 17.67 -11.55 2.76
CA GLY A 462 17.68 -11.28 1.33
C GLY A 462 17.47 -12.52 0.46
N THR A 463 17.13 -13.67 1.04
CA THR A 463 16.92 -14.92 0.30
C THR A 463 15.47 -15.02 -0.21
N PRO A 464 15.25 -15.59 -1.41
CA PRO A 464 13.90 -15.86 -1.89
C PRO A 464 13.15 -16.81 -0.94
N ILE A 465 11.84 -16.54 -0.74
CA ILE A 465 10.96 -17.44 0.03
C ILE A 465 10.07 -18.29 -0.88
N ASP A 466 10.08 -18.03 -2.17
CA ASP A 466 9.31 -18.73 -3.19
C ASP A 466 10.03 -18.64 -4.53
N GLU A 467 9.57 -19.45 -5.48
CA GLU A 467 10.04 -19.36 -6.86
C GLU A 467 9.46 -18.13 -7.57
N ALA A 468 10.19 -17.63 -8.57
CA ALA A 468 9.72 -16.54 -9.40
C ALA A 468 8.45 -16.96 -10.18
N TYR A 469 7.52 -16.02 -10.30
CA TYR A 469 6.33 -16.17 -11.13
C TYR A 469 6.33 -15.10 -12.21
N SER A 470 6.14 -15.52 -13.45
CA SER A 470 6.18 -14.62 -14.61
C SER A 470 5.00 -14.82 -15.54
N ILE A 471 4.52 -13.73 -16.10
CA ILE A 471 3.50 -13.70 -17.15
C ILE A 471 4.11 -13.02 -18.37
N ILE A 472 3.99 -13.67 -19.53
CA ILE A 472 4.42 -13.13 -20.82
C ILE A 472 3.18 -12.89 -21.68
N LYS A 473 3.11 -11.71 -22.31
CA LYS A 473 2.13 -11.34 -23.31
C LYS A 473 2.79 -11.27 -24.68
N ARG A 474 2.21 -11.98 -25.67
CA ARG A 474 2.72 -12.02 -27.07
C ARG A 474 1.61 -11.69 -28.06
#